data_9b32f497d20d6cbfc2d44b5d99efc708
#
_entry.id   9b32f497d20d6cbfc2d44b5d99efc708
#
_cell.length_a   1.000
_cell.length_b   1.000
_cell.length_c   1.000
_cell.angle_alpha   90.00
_cell.angle_beta   90.00
_cell.angle_gamma   90.00
#
_symmetry.space_group_name_H-M   'P 1'
#
loop_
_entity.id
_entity.type
_entity.pdbx_description
1 polymer ?
#
loop_
_entity_poly.entity_id
_entity_poly.type
_entity_poly.pdbx_seq_one_letter_code
_entity_poly.pdbx_strand_id
1 'polypeptide(L)'
;MRAASPKLIALLDADQFLMADLYTITTVQGDVYRYTNYDCDLMVEGHTYSSSGPIISRERISLSLGIEVYNLSVTIDATDNEKFDDIRVVQAFHNGQMDGARFKLERIFMDMATPTDTSAGTIKLFEGRLIEPELDRNTISVSV
;
A
#
# COMPACT_ATOMS: atom_id res chain seq x y z
N MET A 1 0.57 -15.72 10.17
CA MET A 1 1.82 -15.00 9.88
C MET A 1 2.68 -15.82 8.94
N ARG A 2 3.02 -15.29 7.81
CA ARG A 2 3.91 -15.98 6.88
C ARG A 2 5.35 -15.90 7.39
N ALA A 3 6.04 -17.03 7.45
CA ALA A 3 7.44 -17.04 7.87
C ALA A 3 8.30 -16.24 6.89
N ALA A 4 9.25 -15.47 7.43
CA ALA A 4 10.18 -14.72 6.60
C ALA A 4 11.06 -15.67 5.77
N SER A 5 11.28 -15.36 4.50
CA SER A 5 12.18 -16.14 3.65
C SER A 5 13.64 -16.01 4.13
N PRO A 6 14.49 -17.02 3.88
CA PRO A 6 15.92 -16.91 4.19
C PRO A 6 16.59 -15.69 3.55
N LYS A 7 16.17 -15.33 2.33
CA LYS A 7 16.66 -14.15 1.63
C LYS A 7 16.25 -12.85 2.34
N LEU A 8 15.03 -12.77 2.85
CA LEU A 8 14.58 -11.61 3.62
C LEU A 8 15.37 -11.47 4.93
N ILE A 9 15.60 -12.57 5.64
CA ILE A 9 16.41 -12.57 6.87
C ILE A 9 17.83 -12.05 6.57
N ALA A 10 18.45 -12.52 5.50
CA ALA A 10 19.77 -12.08 5.08
C ALA A 10 19.81 -10.58 4.74
N LEU A 11 18.76 -10.07 4.08
CA LEU A 11 18.64 -8.64 3.77
C LEU A 11 18.51 -7.78 5.03
N LEU A 12 17.70 -8.21 5.98
CA LEU A 12 17.50 -7.47 7.24
C LEU A 12 18.76 -7.47 8.11
N ASP A 13 19.64 -8.47 7.99
CA ASP A 13 20.91 -8.52 8.66
C ASP A 13 22.00 -7.67 7.96
N ALA A 14 21.75 -7.22 6.73
CA ALA A 14 22.68 -6.34 6.01
C ALA A 14 22.67 -4.93 6.60
N ASP A 15 23.82 -4.23 6.49
CA ASP A 15 23.94 -2.85 6.98
C ASP A 15 23.07 -1.86 6.24
N GLN A 16 22.74 -2.15 4.96
CA GLN A 16 21.91 -1.31 4.11
C GLN A 16 20.98 -2.16 3.24
N PHE A 17 19.74 -1.72 3.13
CA PHE A 17 18.75 -2.29 2.24
C PHE A 17 17.76 -1.22 1.79
N LEU A 18 17.09 -1.48 0.67
CA LEU A 18 15.98 -0.66 0.20
C LEU A 18 14.66 -1.24 0.70
N MET A 19 13.68 -0.39 0.92
CA MET A 19 12.33 -0.82 1.27
C MET A 19 11.29 0.03 0.55
N ALA A 20 10.15 -0.57 0.26
CA ALA A 20 9.00 0.10 -0.33
C ALA A 20 7.71 -0.42 0.29
N ASP A 21 6.72 0.44 0.35
CA ASP A 21 5.37 0.06 0.74
C ASP A 21 4.59 -0.33 -0.51
N LEU A 22 3.79 -1.39 -0.40
CA LEU A 22 2.91 -1.88 -1.44
C LEU A 22 1.47 -1.76 -0.96
N TYR A 23 0.65 -1.06 -1.74
CA TYR A 23 -0.75 -0.83 -1.43
C TYR A 23 -1.61 -1.63 -2.39
N THR A 24 -2.50 -2.45 -1.86
CA THR A 24 -3.49 -3.20 -2.64
C THR A 24 -4.88 -2.81 -2.18
N ILE A 25 -5.67 -2.27 -3.08
CA ILE A 25 -7.07 -1.90 -2.81
C ILE A 25 -7.95 -2.82 -3.67
N THR A 26 -8.81 -3.57 -3.02
CA THR A 26 -9.77 -4.46 -3.70
C THR A 26 -11.18 -3.97 -3.42
N THR A 27 -11.89 -3.55 -4.45
CA THR A 27 -13.27 -3.10 -4.33
C THR A 27 -14.23 -4.26 -4.07
N VAL A 28 -15.41 -3.94 -3.58
CA VAL A 28 -16.48 -4.94 -3.38
C VAL A 28 -16.88 -5.59 -4.70
N GLN A 29 -16.77 -4.87 -5.81
CA GLN A 29 -17.06 -5.37 -7.17
C GLN A 29 -15.98 -6.31 -7.71
N GLY A 30 -14.80 -6.34 -7.09
CA GLY A 30 -13.69 -7.20 -7.49
C GLY A 30 -12.57 -6.50 -8.25
N ASP A 31 -12.65 -5.19 -8.45
CA ASP A 31 -11.56 -4.41 -9.05
C ASP A 31 -10.38 -4.34 -8.08
N VAL A 32 -9.18 -4.52 -8.60
CA VAL A 32 -7.96 -4.52 -7.79
C VAL A 32 -7.01 -3.44 -8.29
N TYR A 33 -6.60 -2.56 -7.39
CA TYR A 33 -5.63 -1.50 -7.65
C TYR A 33 -4.38 -1.75 -6.83
N ARG A 34 -3.20 -1.69 -7.49
CA ARG A 34 -1.90 -1.95 -6.85
C ARG A 34 -0.96 -0.81 -7.10
N TYR A 35 -0.49 -0.20 -6.03
CA TYR A 35 0.41 0.96 -6.07
C TYR A 35 1.58 0.78 -5.11
N THR A 36 2.67 1.48 -5.39
CA THR A 36 3.86 1.51 -4.54
C THR A 36 4.36 2.95 -4.37
N ASN A 37 5.00 3.22 -3.26
CA ASN A 37 5.73 4.48 -3.04
C ASN A 37 7.18 4.45 -3.58
N TYR A 38 7.55 3.40 -4.28
CA TYR A 38 8.88 3.26 -4.88
C TYR A 38 9.02 4.09 -6.16
N ASP A 39 10.25 4.38 -6.57
CA ASP A 39 10.52 5.26 -7.72
C ASP A 39 10.17 4.64 -9.09
N CYS A 40 10.01 3.34 -9.15
CA CYS A 40 9.62 2.63 -10.37
C CYS A 40 8.63 1.50 -10.05
N ASP A 41 7.98 1.00 -11.10
CA ASP A 41 7.06 -0.12 -10.96
C ASP A 41 7.79 -1.36 -10.44
N LEU A 42 7.12 -2.08 -9.54
CA LEU A 42 7.64 -3.33 -8.97
C LEU A 42 6.73 -4.50 -9.35
N MET A 43 7.33 -5.59 -9.77
CA MET A 43 6.62 -6.84 -9.97
C MET A 43 6.85 -7.76 -8.77
N VAL A 44 5.79 -8.11 -8.07
CA VAL A 44 5.82 -8.93 -6.86
C VAL A 44 4.83 -10.07 -7.00
N GLU A 45 5.30 -11.30 -6.90
CA GLU A 45 4.47 -12.51 -6.97
C GLU A 45 3.55 -12.54 -8.21
N GLY A 46 4.03 -12.06 -9.35
CA GLY A 46 3.26 -12.02 -10.60
C GLY A 46 2.33 -10.83 -10.76
N HIS A 47 2.31 -9.90 -9.82
CA HIS A 47 1.50 -8.69 -9.88
C HIS A 47 2.38 -7.45 -9.99
N THR A 48 1.98 -6.51 -10.86
CA THR A 48 2.67 -5.22 -11.01
C THR A 48 2.08 -4.18 -10.07
N TYR A 49 2.93 -3.57 -9.26
CA TYR A 49 2.59 -2.43 -8.41
C TYR A 49 3.09 -1.16 -9.09
N SER A 50 2.16 -0.28 -9.45
CA SER A 50 2.47 0.94 -10.20
C SER A 50 3.05 2.03 -9.30
N SER A 51 4.12 2.67 -9.76
CA SER A 51 4.70 3.85 -9.12
C SER A 51 4.06 5.16 -9.60
N SER A 52 3.24 5.11 -10.63
CA SER A 52 2.60 6.28 -11.25
C SER A 52 1.15 6.51 -10.84
N GLY A 53 0.66 5.78 -9.85
CA GLY A 53 -0.68 5.96 -9.29
C GLY A 53 -0.77 7.13 -8.30
N PRO A 54 -1.90 7.28 -7.62
CA PRO A 54 -2.07 8.31 -6.61
C PRO A 54 -1.06 8.15 -5.47
N ILE A 55 -0.61 9.27 -4.94
CA ILE A 55 0.28 9.28 -3.77
C ILE A 55 -0.52 8.85 -2.56
N ILE A 56 -0.12 7.77 -1.95
CA ILE A 56 -0.75 7.22 -0.77
C ILE A 56 0.20 7.37 0.42
N SER A 57 -0.24 8.09 1.43
CA SER A 57 0.49 8.28 2.68
C SER A 57 -0.28 7.61 3.81
N ARG A 58 0.41 7.19 4.82
CA ARG A 58 -0.20 6.57 5.99
C ARG A 58 0.45 7.05 7.27
N GLU A 59 -0.27 6.94 8.36
CA GLU A 59 0.29 7.12 9.69
C GLU A 59 1.29 6.00 10.03
N ARG A 60 2.13 6.31 11.00
CA ARG A 60 3.05 5.32 11.54
C ARG A 60 2.27 4.23 12.26
N ILE A 61 2.54 2.98 11.89
CA ILE A 61 2.01 1.83 12.61
C ILE A 61 2.85 1.63 13.87
N SER A 62 2.21 1.78 15.01
CA SER A 62 2.82 1.51 16.31
C SER A 62 2.29 0.19 16.83
N LEU A 63 3.19 -0.76 17.05
CA LEU A 63 2.87 -2.01 17.72
C LEU A 63 3.29 -1.89 19.18
N SER A 64 2.33 -1.89 20.09
CA SER A 64 2.58 -2.04 21.52
C SER A 64 2.19 -3.44 21.98
N LEU A 65 2.96 -4.01 22.90
CA LEU A 65 2.70 -5.32 23.46
C LEU A 65 1.27 -5.40 24.04
N GLY A 66 0.45 -6.30 23.47
CA GLY A 66 -0.90 -6.57 23.95
C GLY A 66 -2.00 -5.68 23.39
N ILE A 67 -1.70 -4.79 22.42
CA ILE A 67 -2.71 -3.95 21.77
C ILE A 67 -2.72 -4.27 20.27
N GLU A 68 -3.89 -4.65 19.76
CA GLU A 68 -4.09 -4.79 18.32
C GLU A 68 -4.29 -3.40 17.70
N VAL A 69 -3.74 -3.20 16.50
CA VAL A 69 -4.04 -2.00 15.72
C VAL A 69 -5.40 -2.19 15.06
N TYR A 70 -6.39 -1.48 15.53
CA TYR A 70 -7.75 -1.55 14.99
C TYR A 70 -7.98 -0.60 13.82
N ASN A 71 -7.28 0.52 13.79
CA ASN A 71 -7.45 1.56 12.78
C ASN A 71 -6.11 2.07 12.28
N LEU A 72 -6.05 2.36 10.99
CA LEU A 72 -4.95 3.02 10.33
C LEU A 72 -5.49 4.17 9.50
N SER A 73 -4.99 5.39 9.72
CA SER A 73 -5.33 6.52 8.86
C SER A 73 -4.46 6.49 7.60
N VAL A 74 -5.13 6.55 6.46
CA VAL A 74 -4.51 6.58 5.14
C VAL A 74 -4.96 7.86 4.43
N THR A 75 -4.01 8.60 3.88
CA THR A 75 -4.27 9.80 3.09
C THR A 75 -3.91 9.52 1.63
N ILE A 76 -4.86 9.74 0.73
CA ILE A 76 -4.68 9.55 -0.71
C ILE A 76 -4.73 10.92 -1.36
N ASP A 77 -3.73 11.25 -2.18
CA ASP A 77 -3.74 12.47 -2.97
C ASP A 77 -4.87 12.39 -4.01
N ALA A 78 -5.71 13.40 -4.02
CA ALA A 78 -6.91 13.47 -4.84
C ALA A 78 -6.91 14.70 -5.75
N THR A 79 -5.73 15.17 -6.17
CA THR A 79 -5.64 16.25 -7.16
C THR A 79 -6.27 15.82 -8.49
N ASP A 80 -6.60 16.79 -9.35
CA ASP A 80 -7.31 16.52 -10.61
C ASP A 80 -6.61 15.51 -11.54
N ASN A 81 -5.31 15.35 -11.39
CA ASN A 81 -4.51 14.46 -12.22
C ASN A 81 -4.37 13.04 -11.64
N GLU A 82 -4.77 12.83 -10.39
CA GLU A 82 -4.62 11.55 -9.74
C GLU A 82 -5.77 10.60 -10.09
N LYS A 83 -5.41 9.39 -10.48
CA LYS A 83 -6.35 8.35 -10.90
C LYS A 83 -6.02 7.00 -10.32
N PHE A 84 -7.04 6.23 -10.02
CA PHE A 84 -6.94 4.78 -9.89
C PHE A 84 -7.06 4.18 -11.31
N ASP A 85 -5.92 3.86 -11.94
CA ASP A 85 -5.84 3.38 -13.32
C ASP A 85 -6.58 4.32 -14.31
N ASP A 86 -7.87 4.13 -14.53
CA ASP A 86 -8.68 4.88 -15.49
C ASP A 86 -9.73 5.81 -14.86
N ILE A 87 -9.92 5.77 -13.56
CA ILE A 87 -10.91 6.60 -12.85
C ILE A 87 -10.23 7.60 -11.91
N ARG A 88 -10.73 8.83 -11.87
CA ARG A 88 -10.23 9.83 -10.92
C ARG A 88 -10.50 9.38 -9.47
N VAL A 89 -9.51 9.60 -8.60
CA VAL A 89 -9.61 9.23 -7.18
C VAL A 89 -10.84 9.86 -6.53
N VAL A 90 -11.04 11.15 -6.72
CA VAL A 90 -12.23 11.87 -6.19
C VAL A 90 -13.52 11.24 -6.67
N GLN A 91 -13.60 10.92 -7.96
CA GLN A 91 -14.79 10.32 -8.55
C GLN A 91 -15.06 8.92 -8.00
N ALA A 92 -14.03 8.11 -7.83
CA ALA A 92 -14.15 6.77 -7.27
C ALA A 92 -14.75 6.78 -5.85
N PHE A 93 -14.30 7.71 -5.01
CA PHE A 93 -14.87 7.88 -3.67
C PHE A 93 -16.27 8.47 -3.69
N HIS A 94 -16.50 9.47 -4.54
CA HIS A 94 -17.81 10.11 -4.66
C HIS A 94 -18.90 9.14 -5.16
N ASN A 95 -18.55 8.26 -6.07
CA ASN A 95 -19.46 7.25 -6.62
C ASN A 95 -19.72 6.06 -5.70
N GLY A 96 -19.02 6.00 -4.56
CA GLY A 96 -19.13 4.87 -3.63
C GLY A 96 -18.40 3.61 -4.06
N GLN A 97 -17.57 3.65 -5.09
CA GLN A 97 -16.82 2.48 -5.58
C GLN A 97 -15.81 1.96 -4.56
N MET A 98 -15.33 2.83 -3.70
CA MET A 98 -14.36 2.49 -2.65
C MET A 98 -15.02 2.14 -1.32
N ASP A 99 -16.34 2.21 -1.21
CA ASP A 99 -17.04 1.89 0.03
C ASP A 99 -16.87 0.41 0.39
N GLY A 100 -16.32 0.16 1.58
CA GLY A 100 -16.05 -1.19 2.06
C GLY A 100 -14.93 -1.92 1.31
N ALA A 101 -14.16 -1.23 0.49
CA ALA A 101 -13.02 -1.82 -0.21
C ALA A 101 -11.99 -2.35 0.80
N ARG A 102 -11.37 -3.47 0.46
CA ARG A 102 -10.28 -4.03 1.28
C ARG A 102 -8.98 -3.30 0.96
N PHE A 103 -8.31 -2.85 2.00
CA PHE A 103 -6.98 -2.23 1.91
C PHE A 103 -5.96 -3.16 2.55
N LYS A 104 -4.90 -3.46 1.81
CA LYS A 104 -3.77 -4.25 2.30
C LYS A 104 -2.49 -3.45 2.14
N LEU A 105 -1.73 -3.35 3.21
CA LEU A 105 -0.41 -2.73 3.23
C LEU A 105 0.64 -3.80 3.48
N GLU A 106 1.55 -3.92 2.53
CA GLU A 106 2.72 -4.79 2.62
C GLU A 106 4.00 -3.97 2.49
N ARG A 107 5.08 -4.48 3.04
CA ARG A 107 6.42 -3.90 2.85
C ARG A 107 7.34 -4.91 2.20
N ILE A 108 8.05 -4.45 1.20
CA ILE A 108 9.06 -5.23 0.50
C ILE A 108 10.46 -4.68 0.79
N PHE A 109 11.43 -5.58 0.85
CA PHE A 109 12.83 -5.25 1.07
C PHE A 109 13.65 -5.73 -0.13
N MET A 110 14.60 -4.90 -0.55
CA MET A 110 15.42 -5.16 -1.73
C MET A 110 16.88 -4.87 -1.41
N ASP A 111 17.77 -5.59 -2.08
CA ASP A 111 19.22 -5.36 -1.99
C ASP A 111 19.60 -4.07 -2.73
N MET A 112 20.52 -3.30 -2.17
CA MET A 112 21.07 -2.09 -2.80
C MET A 112 21.72 -2.38 -4.16
N ALA A 113 22.31 -3.57 -4.33
CA ALA A 113 22.93 -3.98 -5.58
C ALA A 113 21.92 -4.43 -6.64
N THR A 114 20.73 -4.84 -6.23
CA THR A 114 19.65 -5.29 -7.12
C THR A 114 18.32 -4.61 -6.73
N PRO A 115 18.18 -3.30 -7.00
CA PRO A 115 17.11 -2.48 -6.42
C PRO A 115 15.68 -2.81 -6.90
N THR A 116 15.54 -3.67 -7.91
CA THR A 116 14.23 -4.14 -8.40
C THR A 116 14.00 -5.63 -8.17
N ASP A 117 14.89 -6.30 -7.47
CA ASP A 117 14.73 -7.72 -7.13
C ASP A 117 13.79 -7.88 -5.95
N THR A 118 12.57 -8.34 -6.24
CA THR A 118 11.49 -8.52 -5.26
C THR A 118 11.42 -9.94 -4.70
N SER A 119 12.40 -10.79 -4.99
CA SER A 119 12.36 -12.22 -4.66
C SER A 119 12.49 -12.53 -3.16
N ALA A 120 12.89 -11.55 -2.34
CA ALA A 120 12.91 -11.70 -0.88
C ALA A 120 11.50 -11.85 -0.27
N GLY A 121 10.48 -11.41 -0.98
CA GLY A 121 9.09 -11.47 -0.52
C GLY A 121 8.66 -10.25 0.28
N THR A 122 7.44 -10.30 0.77
CA THR A 122 6.80 -9.17 1.47
C THR A 122 6.48 -9.52 2.92
N ILE A 123 6.37 -8.48 3.74
CA ILE A 123 5.79 -8.58 5.08
C ILE A 123 4.47 -7.80 5.07
N LYS A 124 3.39 -8.44 5.46
CA LYS A 124 2.10 -7.76 5.64
C LYS A 124 2.14 -6.94 6.92
N LEU A 125 1.92 -5.64 6.81
CA LEU A 125 1.89 -4.73 7.94
C LEU A 125 0.47 -4.50 8.45
N PHE A 126 -0.50 -4.40 7.55
CA PHE A 126 -1.88 -4.09 7.90
C PHE A 126 -2.84 -4.58 6.82
N GLU A 127 -4.05 -4.94 7.23
CA GLU A 127 -5.15 -5.27 6.32
C GLU A 127 -6.47 -4.91 7.00
N GLY A 128 -7.33 -4.21 6.28
CA GLY A 128 -8.63 -3.79 6.78
C GLY A 128 -9.54 -3.31 5.67
N ARG A 129 -10.64 -2.68 6.04
CA ARG A 129 -11.60 -2.11 5.10
C ARG A 129 -11.57 -0.60 5.17
N LEU A 130 -11.72 0.06 4.02
CA LEU A 130 -11.86 1.51 3.95
C LEU A 130 -13.20 1.93 4.52
N ILE A 131 -13.17 2.80 5.52
CA ILE A 131 -14.36 3.36 6.19
C ILE A 131 -14.22 4.87 6.35
N GLU A 132 -15.35 5.55 6.40
CA GLU A 132 -15.45 6.98 6.73
C GLU A 132 -14.50 7.88 5.91
N PRO A 133 -14.60 7.88 4.56
CA PRO A 133 -13.76 8.75 3.76
C PRO A 133 -14.11 10.22 4.01
N GLU A 134 -13.12 11.03 4.32
CA GLU A 134 -13.22 12.48 4.42
C GLU A 134 -12.54 13.13 3.23
N LEU A 135 -13.32 13.88 2.47
CA LEU A 135 -12.86 14.60 1.27
C LEU A 135 -12.48 16.02 1.66
N ASP A 136 -11.21 16.36 1.50
CA ASP A 136 -10.71 17.73 1.49
C ASP A 136 -10.38 18.13 0.05
N ARG A 137 -9.97 19.39 -0.17
CA ARG A 137 -9.76 19.95 -1.52
C ARG A 137 -8.90 19.08 -2.43
N ASN A 138 -7.81 18.55 -1.92
CA ASN A 138 -6.82 17.79 -2.70
C ASN A 138 -6.45 16.44 -2.08
N THR A 139 -7.10 16.05 -0.99
CA THR A 139 -6.76 14.82 -0.28
C THR A 139 -8.01 14.10 0.19
N ILE A 140 -7.92 12.80 0.29
CA ILE A 140 -8.94 11.95 0.88
C ILE A 140 -8.31 11.23 2.07
N SER A 141 -8.84 11.46 3.24
CA SER A 141 -8.44 10.75 4.45
C SER A 141 -9.42 9.63 4.72
N VAL A 142 -8.92 8.43 4.92
CA VAL A 142 -9.73 7.23 5.13
C VAL A 142 -9.23 6.47 6.33
N SER A 143 -10.13 6.02 7.16
CA SER A 143 -9.82 5.05 8.22
C SER A 143 -9.91 3.63 7.67
N VAL A 144 -8.98 2.78 8.06
CA VAL A 144 -8.91 1.39 7.65
C VAL A 144 -9.01 0.46 8.86
#